data_5324545847a030b182250bd0f83ec9b7
#
_entry.id   5324545847a030b182250bd0f83ec9b7
#
_cell.length_a   1.000
_cell.length_b   1.000
_cell.length_c   1.000
_cell.angle_alpha   90.00
_cell.angle_beta   90.00
_cell.angle_gamma   90.00
#
_symmetry.space_group_name_H-M   'P 1'
#
loop_
_entity.id
_entity.type
_entity.pdbx_description
1 polymer ?
#
loop_
_entity_poly.entity_id
_entity_poly.type
_entity_poly.pdbx_seq_one_letter_code
_entity_poly.pdbx_strand_id
1 'polypeptide(L)'
;MDLIDRLNLALKYIEDNLTDEINMEEAAKKACCSPYYFQRIFSYMSGMTLSEYIRKRKMSMAAVDIQNGEKILDTAIKYGYNSPTSFNRAFQSVHQTPPSSLKASSVKVKSYPPISFKLTIKGAKEMNYRIEKRTCFRIVGKSIPMFGEIEKNMEIIPSFWNKAAVDGTIEKLCPVMNGDIKGMMGVCDCTSP
;
A
#
# COMPACT_ATOMS: atom_id res chain seq x y z
N MET A 1 -21.81 0.38 -3.83
CA MET A 1 -20.63 1.22 -3.50
C MET A 1 -20.19 0.83 -2.10
N ASP A 2 -19.00 0.31 -1.97
CA ASP A 2 -18.44 -0.13 -0.68
C ASP A 2 -17.80 1.02 0.11
N LEU A 3 -17.30 0.73 1.31
CA LEU A 3 -16.65 1.73 2.17
C LEU A 3 -15.42 2.35 1.49
N ILE A 4 -14.64 1.54 0.79
CA ILE A 4 -13.40 1.98 0.13
C ILE A 4 -13.71 2.95 -1.01
N ASP A 5 -14.73 2.63 -1.81
CA ASP A 5 -15.20 3.52 -2.88
C ASP A 5 -15.62 4.89 -2.33
N ARG A 6 -16.36 4.90 -1.21
CA ARG A 6 -16.82 6.14 -0.55
C ARG A 6 -15.66 6.96 0.00
N LEU A 7 -14.67 6.32 0.62
CA LEU A 7 -13.46 6.99 1.08
C LEU A 7 -12.68 7.60 -0.09
N ASN A 8 -12.57 6.88 -1.21
CA ASN A 8 -11.92 7.39 -2.42
C ASN A 8 -12.67 8.56 -3.05
N LEU A 9 -14.01 8.57 -2.99
CA LEU A 9 -14.81 9.74 -3.42
C LEU A 9 -14.57 10.97 -2.54
N ALA A 10 -14.43 10.78 -1.24
CA ALA A 10 -14.07 11.87 -0.33
C ALA A 10 -12.66 12.42 -0.61
N LEU A 11 -11.69 11.52 -0.87
CA LEU A 11 -10.35 11.93 -1.26
C LEU A 11 -10.34 12.65 -2.62
N LYS A 12 -11.12 12.17 -3.59
CA LYS A 12 -11.25 12.85 -4.87
C LYS A 12 -11.81 14.27 -4.70
N TYR A 13 -12.83 14.45 -3.87
CA TYR A 13 -13.35 15.79 -3.56
C TYR A 13 -12.26 16.71 -2.98
N ILE A 14 -11.44 16.20 -2.06
CA ILE A 14 -10.32 16.96 -1.48
C ILE A 14 -9.32 17.35 -2.57
N GLU A 15 -8.95 16.42 -3.45
CA GLU A 15 -8.02 16.69 -4.56
C GLU A 15 -8.57 17.73 -5.55
N ASP A 16 -9.85 17.62 -5.88
CA ASP A 16 -10.51 18.54 -6.81
C ASP A 16 -10.65 19.99 -6.22
N ASN A 17 -10.49 20.14 -4.89
CA ASN A 17 -10.63 21.42 -4.17
C ASN A 17 -9.33 21.87 -3.45
N LEU A 18 -8.17 21.43 -3.89
CA LEU A 18 -6.90 21.81 -3.25
C LEU A 18 -6.57 23.30 -3.35
N THR A 19 -7.09 24.00 -4.34
CA THR A 19 -6.92 25.45 -4.53
C THR A 19 -8.00 26.28 -3.82
N ASP A 20 -9.08 25.63 -3.41
CA ASP A 20 -10.20 26.27 -2.75
C ASP A 20 -10.25 25.95 -1.24
N GLU A 21 -11.28 26.46 -0.55
CA GLU A 21 -11.56 26.08 0.81
C GLU A 21 -12.18 24.68 0.86
N ILE A 22 -11.44 23.73 1.46
CA ILE A 22 -11.91 22.35 1.59
C ILE A 22 -12.94 22.26 2.71
N ASN A 23 -14.20 22.00 2.35
CA ASN A 23 -15.24 21.76 3.34
C ASN A 23 -15.19 20.32 3.84
N MET A 24 -14.77 20.13 5.10
CA MET A 24 -14.65 18.82 5.73
C MET A 24 -15.99 18.09 5.91
N GLU A 25 -17.09 18.82 6.09
CA GLU A 25 -18.44 18.23 6.16
C GLU A 25 -18.84 17.60 4.83
N GLU A 26 -18.58 18.29 3.72
CA GLU A 26 -18.87 17.78 2.37
C GLU A 26 -17.98 16.57 2.02
N ALA A 27 -16.70 16.60 2.40
CA ALA A 27 -15.82 15.44 2.23
C ALA A 27 -16.35 14.22 3.00
N ALA A 28 -16.71 14.42 4.27
CA ALA A 28 -17.23 13.36 5.13
C ALA A 28 -18.58 12.80 4.66
N LYS A 29 -19.48 13.67 4.13
CA LYS A 29 -20.74 13.23 3.50
C LYS A 29 -20.50 12.26 2.35
N LYS A 30 -19.48 12.51 1.50
CA LYS A 30 -19.12 11.59 0.41
C LYS A 30 -18.63 10.25 0.94
N ALA A 31 -17.95 10.24 2.09
CA ALA A 31 -17.55 9.02 2.80
C ALA A 31 -18.72 8.38 3.60
N CYS A 32 -19.91 9.00 3.65
CA CYS A 32 -21.06 8.60 4.46
C CYS A 32 -20.72 8.44 5.95
N CYS A 33 -19.91 9.34 6.51
CA CYS A 33 -19.52 9.32 7.91
C CYS A 33 -19.35 10.76 8.46
N SER A 34 -19.08 10.88 9.77
CA SER A 34 -18.76 12.19 10.36
C SER A 34 -17.35 12.65 9.97
N PRO A 35 -17.06 13.97 10.00
CA PRO A 35 -15.72 14.51 9.74
C PRO A 35 -14.65 13.91 10.65
N TYR A 36 -14.97 13.73 11.93
CA TYR A 36 -14.07 13.09 12.89
C TYR A 36 -13.74 11.63 12.50
N TYR A 37 -14.77 10.87 12.12
CA TYR A 37 -14.59 9.46 11.75
C TYR A 37 -13.82 9.33 10.43
N PHE A 38 -14.10 10.19 9.44
CA PHE A 38 -13.35 10.24 8.19
C PHE A 38 -11.86 10.51 8.41
N GLN A 39 -11.52 11.53 9.21
CA GLN A 39 -10.12 11.85 9.53
C GLN A 39 -9.42 10.71 10.26
N ARG A 40 -10.12 10.02 11.17
CA ARG A 40 -9.57 8.90 11.93
C ARG A 40 -9.31 7.69 11.04
N ILE A 41 -10.27 7.30 10.18
CA ILE A 41 -10.08 6.20 9.22
C ILE A 41 -8.92 6.54 8.27
N PHE A 42 -8.92 7.75 7.71
CA PHE A 42 -7.85 8.18 6.83
C PHE A 42 -6.49 8.04 7.50
N SER A 43 -6.35 8.55 8.72
CA SER A 43 -5.08 8.49 9.46
C SER A 43 -4.64 7.06 9.75
N TYR A 44 -5.58 6.19 10.09
CA TYR A 44 -5.30 4.78 10.34
C TYR A 44 -4.81 4.05 9.06
N MET A 45 -5.46 4.32 7.93
CA MET A 45 -5.15 3.65 6.66
C MET A 45 -3.90 4.21 5.97
N SER A 46 -3.65 5.53 6.07
CA SER A 46 -2.55 6.21 5.37
C SER A 46 -1.28 6.37 6.20
N GLY A 47 -1.36 6.18 7.52
CA GLY A 47 -0.24 6.42 8.45
C GLY A 47 0.08 7.90 8.67
N MET A 48 -0.76 8.85 8.17
CA MET A 48 -0.57 10.28 8.35
C MET A 48 -1.91 10.99 8.58
N THR A 49 -1.90 12.19 9.17
CA THR A 49 -3.13 12.96 9.36
C THR A 49 -3.64 13.51 8.03
N LEU A 50 -4.98 13.71 7.92
CA LEU A 50 -5.59 14.28 6.73
C LEU A 50 -5.08 15.71 6.45
N SER A 51 -4.87 16.52 7.49
CA SER A 51 -4.30 17.86 7.34
C SER A 51 -2.86 17.83 6.82
N GLU A 52 -2.07 16.87 7.25
CA GLU A 52 -0.71 16.67 6.73
C GLU A 52 -0.73 16.24 5.25
N TYR A 53 -1.64 15.34 4.89
CA TYR A 53 -1.85 14.95 3.50
C TYR A 53 -2.19 16.14 2.62
N ILE A 54 -3.22 16.93 2.98
CA ILE A 54 -3.64 18.10 2.23
C ILE A 54 -2.48 19.09 2.08
N ARG A 55 -1.72 19.36 3.16
CA ARG A 55 -0.54 20.23 3.10
C ARG A 55 0.51 19.72 2.13
N LYS A 56 0.84 18.42 2.17
CA LYS A 56 1.81 17.79 1.25
C LYS A 56 1.35 17.88 -0.19
N ARG A 57 0.05 17.67 -0.46
CA ARG A 57 -0.53 17.79 -1.79
C ARG A 57 -0.49 19.22 -2.32
N LYS A 58 -0.96 20.20 -1.52
CA LYS A 58 -0.90 21.63 -1.86
C LYS A 58 0.54 22.06 -2.19
N MET A 59 1.52 21.66 -1.38
CA MET A 59 2.91 22.02 -1.62
C MET A 59 3.50 21.34 -2.86
N SER A 60 3.11 20.09 -3.15
CA SER A 60 3.54 19.40 -4.37
C SER A 60 3.01 20.09 -5.63
N MET A 61 1.75 20.50 -5.63
CA MET A 61 1.16 21.24 -6.75
C MET A 61 1.75 22.65 -6.87
N ALA A 62 1.95 23.36 -5.75
CA ALA A 62 2.59 24.66 -5.72
C ALA A 62 4.01 24.62 -6.28
N ALA A 63 4.76 23.55 -6.04
CA ALA A 63 6.09 23.38 -6.61
C ALA A 63 6.06 23.29 -8.14
N VAL A 64 5.07 22.58 -8.70
CA VAL A 64 4.87 22.49 -10.16
C VAL A 64 4.50 23.85 -10.74
N ASP A 65 3.59 24.60 -10.12
CA ASP A 65 3.18 25.93 -10.58
C ASP A 65 4.36 26.90 -10.62
N ILE A 66 5.19 26.92 -9.55
CA ILE A 66 6.38 27.78 -9.49
C ILE A 66 7.41 27.36 -10.54
N GLN A 67 7.61 26.07 -10.79
CA GLN A 67 8.49 25.57 -11.85
C GLN A 67 7.98 25.95 -13.25
N ASN A 68 6.66 26.05 -13.43
CA ASN A 68 6.03 26.52 -14.66
C ASN A 68 6.07 28.05 -14.82
N GLY A 69 6.66 28.77 -13.86
CA GLY A 69 6.88 30.22 -13.94
C GLY A 69 5.84 31.06 -13.18
N GLU A 70 4.93 30.47 -12.43
CA GLU A 70 4.01 31.26 -11.59
C GLU A 70 4.79 32.02 -10.50
N LYS A 71 4.28 33.20 -10.14
CA LYS A 71 4.87 34.00 -9.08
C LYS A 71 4.60 33.34 -7.71
N ILE A 72 5.61 33.31 -6.86
CA ILE A 72 5.51 32.69 -5.53
C ILE A 72 4.36 33.26 -4.71
N LEU A 73 4.11 34.57 -4.81
CA LEU A 73 3.03 35.23 -4.08
C LEU A 73 1.65 34.77 -4.60
N ASP A 74 1.47 34.73 -5.91
CA ASP A 74 0.22 34.30 -6.54
C ASP A 74 -0.05 32.82 -6.23
N THR A 75 0.98 31.98 -6.30
CA THR A 75 0.92 30.58 -5.90
C THR A 75 0.54 30.41 -4.41
N ALA A 76 1.12 31.22 -3.52
CA ALA A 76 0.77 31.19 -2.10
C ALA A 76 -0.73 31.47 -1.87
N ILE A 77 -1.26 32.51 -2.52
CA ILE A 77 -2.69 32.87 -2.46
C ILE A 77 -3.56 31.75 -3.02
N LYS A 78 -3.21 31.20 -4.19
CA LYS A 78 -3.91 30.10 -4.87
C LYS A 78 -4.09 28.87 -3.95
N TYR A 79 -3.11 28.56 -3.12
CA TYR A 79 -3.17 27.42 -2.19
C TYR A 79 -3.68 27.80 -0.79
N GLY A 80 -4.25 29.01 -0.62
CA GLY A 80 -4.92 29.45 0.60
C GLY A 80 -3.98 29.95 1.71
N TYR A 81 -2.82 30.47 1.37
CA TYR A 81 -1.90 31.08 2.31
C TYR A 81 -2.01 32.60 2.29
N ASN A 82 -2.41 33.17 3.42
CA ASN A 82 -2.60 34.64 3.56
C ASN A 82 -1.30 35.41 3.78
N SER A 83 -0.15 34.69 3.98
CA SER A 83 1.14 35.35 4.11
C SER A 83 2.26 34.56 3.41
N PRO A 84 3.22 35.28 2.76
CA PRO A 84 4.38 34.65 2.16
C PRO A 84 5.23 33.86 3.15
N THR A 85 5.27 34.30 4.42
CA THR A 85 6.04 33.66 5.48
C THR A 85 5.43 32.29 5.86
N SER A 86 4.10 32.20 5.98
CA SER A 86 3.42 30.94 6.29
C SER A 86 3.56 29.93 5.13
N PHE A 87 3.42 30.41 3.89
CA PHE A 87 3.66 29.60 2.71
C PHE A 87 5.10 29.08 2.64
N ASN A 88 6.09 29.96 2.85
CA ASN A 88 7.49 29.59 2.81
C ASN A 88 7.83 28.52 3.86
N ARG A 89 7.32 28.65 5.10
CA ARG A 89 7.47 27.64 6.16
C ARG A 89 6.84 26.31 5.78
N ALA A 90 5.61 26.32 5.26
CA ALA A 90 4.93 25.11 4.81
C ALA A 90 5.68 24.44 3.66
N PHE A 91 6.15 25.22 2.68
CA PHE A 91 6.92 24.74 1.54
C PHE A 91 8.23 24.09 1.97
N GLN A 92 9.01 24.77 2.83
CA GLN A 92 10.25 24.22 3.37
C GLN A 92 10.04 22.98 4.23
N SER A 93 8.95 22.91 5.01
CA SER A 93 8.65 21.71 5.81
C SER A 93 8.43 20.46 4.97
N VAL A 94 7.95 20.62 3.73
CA VAL A 94 7.66 19.53 2.80
C VAL A 94 8.85 19.22 1.89
N HIS A 95 9.43 20.25 1.25
CA HIS A 95 10.47 20.11 0.23
C HIS A 95 11.89 20.27 0.76
N GLN A 96 12.06 20.77 2.00
CA GLN A 96 13.36 21.05 2.64
C GLN A 96 14.20 22.14 1.90
N THR A 97 13.53 22.90 1.05
CA THR A 97 14.14 23.97 0.25
C THR A 97 13.13 25.13 0.12
N PRO A 98 13.56 26.39 0.05
CA PRO A 98 12.64 27.51 -0.13
C PRO A 98 12.05 27.55 -1.54
N PRO A 99 10.83 28.12 -1.74
CA PRO A 99 10.20 28.24 -3.06
C PRO A 99 11.05 29.01 -4.05
N SER A 100 11.81 30.02 -3.59
CA SER A 100 12.68 30.84 -4.45
C SER A 100 13.78 30.06 -5.15
N SER A 101 14.23 28.96 -4.56
CA SER A 101 15.28 28.13 -5.17
C SER A 101 14.81 27.34 -6.39
N LEU A 102 13.48 27.16 -6.57
CA LEU A 102 12.92 26.42 -7.72
C LEU A 102 13.12 27.14 -9.07
N LYS A 103 13.46 28.42 -9.06
CA LYS A 103 13.80 29.14 -10.28
C LYS A 103 15.15 28.71 -10.88
N ALA A 104 15.98 28.00 -10.11
CA ALA A 104 17.20 27.40 -10.59
C ALA A 104 16.91 25.96 -11.07
N SER A 105 17.22 25.67 -12.33
CA SER A 105 16.81 24.45 -13.07
C SER A 105 17.25 23.09 -12.51
N SER A 106 17.92 23.03 -11.35
CA SER A 106 18.50 21.79 -10.81
C SER A 106 18.00 21.38 -9.42
N VAL A 107 17.01 22.07 -8.86
CA VAL A 107 16.53 21.77 -7.49
C VAL A 107 15.55 20.61 -7.49
N LYS A 108 15.90 19.55 -6.79
CA LYS A 108 14.99 18.40 -6.57
C LYS A 108 13.98 18.74 -5.48
N VAL A 109 12.71 18.53 -5.78
CA VAL A 109 11.60 18.65 -4.83
C VAL A 109 10.93 17.31 -4.58
N LYS A 110 10.38 17.13 -3.38
CA LYS A 110 9.59 15.96 -3.05
C LYS A 110 8.20 16.11 -3.66
N SER A 111 7.74 15.12 -4.40
CA SER A 111 6.38 15.06 -4.92
C SER A 111 5.57 14.01 -4.15
N TYR A 112 4.39 14.39 -3.73
CA TYR A 112 3.45 13.49 -3.05
C TYR A 112 2.24 13.29 -3.95
N PRO A 113 2.10 12.11 -4.60
CA PRO A 113 0.96 11.83 -5.48
C PRO A 113 -0.35 11.71 -4.67
N PRO A 114 -1.51 11.81 -5.34
CA PRO A 114 -2.79 11.52 -4.72
C PRO A 114 -2.82 10.10 -4.14
N ILE A 115 -3.44 9.95 -2.96
CA ILE A 115 -3.66 8.66 -2.33
C ILE A 115 -4.99 8.09 -2.81
N SER A 116 -5.02 6.80 -3.12
CA SER A 116 -6.25 6.01 -3.26
C SER A 116 -6.14 4.74 -2.42
N PHE A 117 -7.26 4.35 -1.81
CA PHE A 117 -7.33 3.12 -1.03
C PHE A 117 -7.80 1.95 -1.89
N LYS A 118 -7.16 0.80 -1.70
CA LYS A 118 -7.56 -0.47 -2.28
C LYS A 118 -7.56 -1.53 -1.20
N LEU A 119 -8.69 -2.22 -1.02
CA LEU A 119 -8.77 -3.36 -0.12
C LEU A 119 -8.46 -4.64 -0.90
N THR A 120 -7.48 -5.38 -0.42
CA THR A 120 -7.19 -6.73 -0.91
C THR A 120 -7.35 -7.70 0.25
N ILE A 121 -8.34 -8.59 0.17
CA ILE A 121 -8.58 -9.63 1.16
C ILE A 121 -7.84 -10.88 0.69
N LYS A 122 -6.86 -11.32 1.46
CA LYS A 122 -6.14 -12.58 1.22
C LYS A 122 -6.81 -13.69 2.06
N GLY A 123 -6.90 -14.90 1.51
CA GLY A 123 -7.42 -16.06 2.22
C GLY A 123 -8.94 -16.25 2.15
N ALA A 124 -9.68 -15.40 1.44
CA ALA A 124 -11.14 -15.50 1.30
C ALA A 124 -11.61 -16.44 0.16
N LYS A 125 -10.71 -17.17 -0.50
CA LYS A 125 -11.12 -18.18 -1.48
C LYS A 125 -11.48 -19.47 -0.76
N GLU A 126 -12.67 -20.01 -1.07
CA GLU A 126 -13.01 -21.37 -0.70
C GLU A 126 -11.92 -22.31 -1.16
N MET A 127 -11.36 -23.06 -0.23
CA MET A 127 -10.45 -24.14 -0.58
C MET A 127 -11.30 -25.39 -0.78
N ASN A 128 -11.31 -25.93 -1.99
CA ASN A 128 -11.84 -27.26 -2.24
C ASN A 128 -10.93 -28.26 -1.53
N TYR A 129 -11.40 -28.83 -0.44
CA TYR A 129 -10.68 -29.87 0.29
C TYR A 129 -11.54 -31.12 0.38
N ARG A 130 -10.86 -32.25 0.46
CA ARG A 130 -11.47 -33.57 0.64
C ARG A 130 -10.76 -34.24 1.82
N ILE A 131 -11.53 -34.70 2.78
CA ILE A 131 -10.99 -35.50 3.89
C ILE A 131 -11.15 -36.98 3.53
N GLU A 132 -10.03 -37.68 3.43
CA GLU A 132 -10.00 -39.11 3.16
C GLU A 132 -9.37 -39.87 4.34
N LYS A 133 -10.03 -40.93 4.76
CA LYS A 133 -9.46 -41.88 5.72
C LYS A 133 -8.63 -42.90 4.93
N ARG A 134 -7.34 -42.98 5.22
CA ARG A 134 -6.46 -43.95 4.59
C ARG A 134 -5.80 -44.85 5.63
N THR A 135 -5.40 -46.02 5.20
CA THR A 135 -4.52 -46.93 6.00
C THR A 135 -3.14 -46.29 6.13
N CYS A 136 -2.33 -46.79 7.08
CA CYS A 136 -0.98 -46.30 7.29
C CYS A 136 -0.20 -46.23 5.97
N PHE A 137 0.40 -45.07 5.68
CA PHE A 137 1.27 -44.85 4.52
C PHE A 137 2.55 -44.14 4.99
N ARG A 138 3.60 -44.26 4.19
CA ARG A 138 4.89 -43.67 4.47
C ARG A 138 5.12 -42.48 3.55
N ILE A 139 5.50 -41.33 4.11
CA ILE A 139 5.90 -40.15 3.34
C ILE A 139 7.42 -40.14 3.23
N VAL A 140 7.93 -40.01 2.01
CA VAL A 140 9.35 -39.86 1.74
C VAL A 140 9.54 -38.54 1.01
N GLY A 141 10.41 -37.69 1.49
CA GLY A 141 10.60 -36.36 0.92
C GLY A 141 11.74 -35.56 1.56
N LYS A 142 11.88 -34.34 1.09
CA LYS A 142 12.79 -33.33 1.62
C LYS A 142 11.96 -32.31 2.41
N SER A 143 12.45 -31.90 3.57
CA SER A 143 11.77 -30.93 4.43
C SER A 143 12.58 -29.65 4.58
N ILE A 144 11.90 -28.57 4.87
CA ILE A 144 12.46 -27.30 5.32
C ILE A 144 11.68 -26.81 6.54
N PRO A 145 12.32 -26.08 7.47
CA PRO A 145 11.61 -25.45 8.57
C PRO A 145 10.67 -24.36 8.02
N MET A 146 9.48 -24.27 8.61
CA MET A 146 8.52 -23.21 8.34
C MET A 146 8.62 -22.14 9.43
N PHE A 147 8.33 -20.89 9.06
CA PHE A 147 8.32 -19.76 9.99
C PHE A 147 6.89 -19.41 10.41
N GLY A 148 6.72 -18.85 11.61
CA GLY A 148 5.42 -18.38 12.08
C GLY A 148 4.86 -17.21 11.26
N GLU A 149 5.67 -16.53 10.45
CA GLU A 149 5.31 -15.42 9.58
C GLU A 149 4.92 -15.94 8.19
N ILE A 150 3.65 -15.74 7.81
CA ILE A 150 3.09 -16.20 6.53
C ILE A 150 3.87 -15.61 5.33
N GLU A 151 4.30 -14.35 5.41
CA GLU A 151 4.99 -13.65 4.33
C GLU A 151 6.33 -14.31 3.98
N LYS A 152 7.11 -14.69 4.98
CA LYS A 152 8.36 -15.43 4.77
C LYS A 152 8.14 -16.80 4.11
N ASN A 153 7.08 -17.49 4.50
CA ASN A 153 6.75 -18.78 3.92
C ASN A 153 6.31 -18.67 2.45
N MET A 154 5.65 -17.56 2.06
CA MET A 154 5.27 -17.31 0.66
C MET A 154 6.47 -17.14 -0.29
N GLU A 155 7.63 -16.72 0.21
CA GLU A 155 8.88 -16.62 -0.57
C GLU A 155 9.67 -17.94 -0.55
N ILE A 156 9.70 -18.60 0.59
CA ILE A 156 10.52 -19.82 0.80
C ILE A 156 9.93 -21.02 0.08
N ILE A 157 8.61 -21.21 0.10
CA ILE A 157 7.95 -22.36 -0.52
C ILE A 157 8.22 -22.43 -2.04
N PRO A 158 8.01 -21.36 -2.84
CA PRO A 158 8.34 -21.39 -4.26
C PRO A 158 9.83 -21.63 -4.53
N SER A 159 10.71 -21.01 -3.71
CA SER A 159 12.16 -21.20 -3.81
C SER A 159 12.58 -22.66 -3.54
N PHE A 160 11.96 -23.29 -2.55
CA PHE A 160 12.18 -24.70 -2.25
C PHE A 160 11.78 -25.63 -3.40
N TRP A 161 10.60 -25.40 -4.00
CA TRP A 161 10.13 -26.18 -5.17
C TRP A 161 11.03 -25.98 -6.37
N ASN A 162 11.44 -24.75 -6.67
CA ASN A 162 12.37 -24.46 -7.75
C ASN A 162 13.72 -25.17 -7.56
N LYS A 163 14.25 -25.14 -6.33
CA LYS A 163 15.49 -25.84 -6.00
C LYS A 163 15.35 -27.36 -6.16
N ALA A 164 14.25 -27.94 -5.68
CA ALA A 164 13.99 -29.36 -5.80
C ALA A 164 13.82 -29.83 -7.27
N ALA A 165 13.32 -28.94 -8.14
CA ALA A 165 13.22 -29.21 -9.57
C ALA A 165 14.59 -29.24 -10.27
N VAL A 166 15.54 -28.40 -9.82
CA VAL A 166 16.84 -28.25 -10.48
C VAL A 166 17.90 -29.22 -9.93
N ASP A 167 17.85 -29.55 -8.62
CA ASP A 167 18.88 -30.36 -7.95
C ASP A 167 18.71 -31.88 -8.08
N GLY A 168 17.76 -32.32 -8.91
CA GLY A 168 17.48 -33.76 -9.15
C GLY A 168 16.71 -34.43 -8.00
N THR A 169 16.20 -33.68 -7.03
CA THR A 169 15.39 -34.23 -5.94
C THR A 169 14.12 -34.90 -6.45
N ILE A 170 13.46 -34.27 -7.42
CA ILE A 170 12.22 -34.78 -8.04
C ILE A 170 12.49 -36.12 -8.73
N GLU A 171 13.55 -36.20 -9.52
CA GLU A 171 13.93 -37.41 -10.27
C GLU A 171 14.24 -38.59 -9.32
N LYS A 172 14.86 -38.31 -8.17
CA LYS A 172 15.18 -39.34 -7.16
C LYS A 172 13.95 -39.83 -6.40
N LEU A 173 12.93 -38.98 -6.23
CA LEU A 173 11.70 -39.32 -5.51
C LEU A 173 10.68 -40.04 -6.40
N CYS A 174 10.67 -39.81 -7.72
CA CYS A 174 9.74 -40.45 -8.64
C CYS A 174 9.73 -41.99 -8.56
N PRO A 175 10.86 -42.70 -8.47
CA PRO A 175 10.86 -44.17 -8.41
C PRO A 175 10.33 -44.74 -7.10
N VAL A 176 10.26 -43.98 -6.02
CA VAL A 176 9.72 -44.42 -4.72
C VAL A 176 8.21 -44.24 -4.58
N MET A 177 7.55 -43.67 -5.58
CA MET A 177 6.08 -43.53 -5.63
C MET A 177 5.45 -44.88 -6.01
N ASN A 178 5.09 -45.70 -5.01
CA ASN A 178 4.54 -47.05 -5.17
C ASN A 178 3.11 -47.21 -4.65
N GLY A 179 2.44 -46.12 -4.27
CA GLY A 179 1.10 -46.13 -3.71
C GLY A 179 0.02 -45.70 -4.71
N ASP A 180 -1.23 -45.69 -4.24
CA ASP A 180 -2.42 -45.23 -5.02
C ASP A 180 -2.40 -43.72 -5.28
N ILE A 181 -1.60 -42.98 -4.53
CA ILE A 181 -1.43 -41.53 -4.69
C ILE A 181 -0.25 -41.32 -5.64
N LYS A 182 -0.58 -40.88 -6.86
CA LYS A 182 0.44 -40.49 -7.85
C LYS A 182 0.60 -38.98 -7.82
N GLY A 183 1.80 -38.51 -7.53
CA GLY A 183 2.16 -37.08 -7.53
C GLY A 183 2.99 -36.68 -6.33
N MET A 184 3.53 -35.46 -6.38
CA MET A 184 4.25 -34.84 -5.27
C MET A 184 3.31 -33.96 -4.48
N MET A 185 3.40 -34.00 -3.17
CA MET A 185 2.57 -33.25 -2.24
C MET A 185 3.45 -32.35 -1.37
N GLY A 186 2.97 -31.13 -1.11
CA GLY A 186 3.46 -30.34 0.02
C GLY A 186 2.69 -30.76 1.28
N VAL A 187 3.42 -31.21 2.28
CA VAL A 187 2.86 -31.56 3.59
C VAL A 187 3.36 -30.59 4.62
N CYS A 188 2.43 -29.91 5.32
CA CYS A 188 2.77 -29.06 6.45
C CYS A 188 2.49 -29.85 7.75
N ASP A 189 3.50 -29.99 8.58
CA ASP A 189 3.34 -30.54 9.93
C ASP A 189 3.16 -29.38 10.91
N CYS A 190 2.02 -29.32 11.57
CA CYS A 190 1.68 -28.29 12.54
C CYS A 190 1.94 -28.75 13.99
N THR A 191 2.63 -29.87 14.19
CA THR A 191 2.84 -30.50 15.51
C THR A 191 4.15 -30.12 16.18
N SER A 192 4.93 -29.19 15.61
CA SER A 192 6.09 -28.65 16.32
C SER A 192 5.68 -27.56 17.31
N PRO A 193 6.18 -27.60 18.56
CA PRO A 193 5.83 -26.65 19.61
C PRO A 193 6.31 -25.24 19.32
#